data_8c1fabc59eb14c3e22ffb347fb692ad8
#
_entry.id   8c1fabc59eb14c3e22ffb347fb692ad8
#
_cell.length_a   1.000
_cell.length_b   1.000
_cell.length_c   1.000
_cell.angle_alpha   90.00
_cell.angle_beta   90.00
_cell.angle_gamma   90.00
#
_symmetry.space_group_name_H-M   'P 1'
#
loop_
_entity.id
_entity.type
_entity.pdbx_description
1 polymer ?
#
loop_
_entity_poly.entity_id
_entity_poly.type
_entity_poly.pdbx_seq_one_letter_code
_entity_poly.pdbx_strand_id
1 'polypeptide(L)'
;MRRGTGFLAATALTALFAATLAVFPASAAELYGKPLRGLSPVSVAAVVKDPERYSAKAVRVEGQNAGAPGRPALKEKDAVLPVVSDGSFKLPQDLAGGFLAAEGRARPAESGAVFVATGVEVRREGPAR
;
A
#
# COMPACT_ATOMS: atom_id res chain seq x y z
N MET A 1 -43.18 35.47 -4.53
CA MET A 1 -42.80 35.20 -4.61
C MET A 1 -41.97 34.83 -4.46
N ARG A 2 -41.99 34.90 -4.52
CA ARG A 2 -41.30 34.58 -4.49
C ARG A 2 -40.41 34.13 -4.19
N ARG A 3 -40.33 34.09 -4.10
CA ARG A 3 -39.61 33.70 -3.95
C ARG A 3 -38.78 33.30 -3.62
N GLY A 4 -38.83 33.34 -3.41
CA GLY A 4 -38.19 33.01 -3.25
C GLY A 4 -37.45 32.55 -2.92
N THR A 5 -37.63 32.48 -2.83
CA THR A 5 -37.03 31.97 -2.71
C THR A 5 -36.18 31.41 -2.61
N GLY A 6 -36.19 31.47 -2.51
CA GLY A 6 -35.65 30.98 -2.62
C GLY A 6 -34.73 30.56 -2.50
N PHE A 7 -34.49 30.64 -2.55
CA PHE A 7 -33.72 30.19 -2.66
C PHE A 7 -32.87 29.91 -2.09
N LEU A 8 -32.92 29.93 -1.61
CA LEU A 8 -32.33 29.64 -1.25
C LEU A 8 -31.75 28.94 -0.80
N ALA A 9 -31.88 28.91 -0.64
CA ALA A 9 -31.71 28.24 -0.19
C ALA A 9 -31.06 27.37 -0.32
N ALA A 10 -30.98 27.12 -0.77
CA ALA A 10 -30.37 26.35 -1.11
C ALA A 10 -29.30 26.19 -0.97
N THR A 11 -29.05 26.39 -1.10
CA THR A 11 -27.95 26.34 -1.21
C THR A 11 -27.26 25.90 -0.28
N ALA A 12 -27.52 26.12 0.18
CA ALA A 12 -26.78 25.86 1.11
C ALA A 12 -26.47 24.63 1.35
N LEU A 13 -26.69 24.18 1.21
CA LEU A 13 -26.28 23.18 1.44
C LEU A 13 -25.34 22.65 1.05
N THR A 14 -25.23 22.86 0.46
CA THR A 14 -24.39 22.34 -0.17
C THR A 14 -23.28 22.29 0.31
N ALA A 15 -23.04 22.99 0.40
CA ALA A 15 -21.84 23.05 0.82
C ALA A 15 -21.57 22.12 1.77
N LEU A 16 -22.03 21.84 2.23
CA LEU A 16 -21.72 21.12 3.09
C LEU A 16 -21.18 20.04 2.91
N PHE A 17 -21.24 19.60 2.37
CA PHE A 17 -20.74 18.62 2.16
C PHE A 17 -19.65 18.39 2.00
N ALA A 18 -19.56 18.81 1.53
CA ALA A 18 -18.37 18.72 1.10
C ALA A 18 -17.52 18.54 2.17
N ALA A 19 -17.45 19.32 2.81
CA ALA A 19 -16.55 19.24 3.75
C ALA A 19 -16.45 18.04 4.37
N THR A 20 -17.27 17.54 4.57
CA THR A 20 -17.21 16.48 5.21
C THR A 20 -16.30 15.61 4.89
N LEU A 21 -16.17 15.33 3.85
CA LEU A 21 -15.42 14.39 3.57
C LEU A 21 -14.22 14.48 3.97
N ALA A 22 -13.82 15.24 3.86
CA ALA A 22 -12.51 15.35 4.06
C ALA A 22 -12.09 14.91 5.29
N VAL A 23 -12.68 14.74 5.98
CA VAL A 23 -12.22 14.43 7.11
C VAL A 23 -11.70 13.26 7.38
N PHE A 24 -11.56 12.47 6.68
CA PHE A 24 -11.09 11.34 7.09
C PHE A 24 -9.85 11.23 7.00
N PRO A 25 -9.27 11.13 7.87
CA PRO A 25 -7.96 11.05 8.03
C PRO A 25 -7.62 9.89 7.65
N ALA A 26 -8.18 9.33 7.49
CA ALA A 26 -7.76 8.33 6.98
C ALA A 26 -6.61 7.83 7.48
N SER A 27 -6.37 6.91 7.42
CA SER A 27 -5.36 6.26 7.70
C SER A 27 -4.30 6.73 7.07
N ALA A 28 -3.52 7.21 7.64
CA ALA A 28 -2.40 7.69 7.10
C ALA A 28 -1.57 6.60 6.57
N ALA A 29 -1.32 6.62 5.38
CA ALA A 29 -0.34 5.75 4.80
C ALA A 29 1.02 6.38 4.99
N GLU A 30 1.99 5.57 5.39
CA GLU A 30 3.37 6.04 5.52
C GLU A 30 4.13 5.54 4.30
N LEU A 31 4.93 6.40 3.73
CA LEU A 31 5.64 6.07 2.52
C LEU A 31 7.12 6.03 2.77
N TYR A 32 7.78 4.96 2.35
CA TYR A 32 9.21 4.80 2.50
C TYR A 32 9.82 4.54 1.13
N GLY A 33 10.93 5.18 0.85
CA GLY A 33 11.58 5.03 -0.45
C GLY A 33 10.92 5.92 -1.48
N LYS A 34 10.92 5.47 -2.72
CA LYS A 34 10.35 6.26 -3.79
C LYS A 34 8.86 6.17 -3.79
N PRO A 35 8.15 7.21 -4.23
CA PRO A 35 6.70 7.14 -4.32
C PRO A 35 6.28 5.99 -5.22
N LEU A 36 5.20 5.35 -4.86
CA LEU A 36 4.68 4.27 -5.67
C LEU A 36 4.10 4.82 -6.96
N ARG A 37 4.30 4.09 -8.03
CA ARG A 37 3.87 4.55 -9.35
C ARG A 37 2.50 4.04 -9.72
N GLY A 38 1.88 3.25 -8.89
CA GLY A 38 0.57 2.73 -9.20
C GLY A 38 0.58 1.59 -10.19
N LEU A 39 1.63 0.80 -10.18
CA LEU A 39 1.68 -0.34 -11.07
C LEU A 39 0.57 -1.32 -10.72
N SER A 40 0.13 -2.09 -11.69
CA SER A 40 -0.89 -3.09 -11.44
C SER A 40 -0.33 -4.16 -10.51
N PRO A 41 -1.07 -4.55 -9.48
CA PRO A 41 -0.53 -5.52 -8.55
C PRO A 41 -0.48 -6.92 -9.15
N VAL A 42 0.53 -7.68 -8.74
CA VAL A 42 0.61 -9.08 -9.06
C VAL A 42 0.46 -9.85 -7.77
N SER A 43 0.02 -11.09 -7.84
CA SER A 43 -0.25 -11.83 -6.62
C SER A 43 1.05 -12.25 -5.95
N VAL A 44 1.04 -12.26 -4.62
CA VAL A 44 2.19 -12.71 -3.86
C VAL A 44 2.52 -14.15 -4.20
N ALA A 45 1.51 -14.99 -4.36
CA ALA A 45 1.72 -16.38 -4.70
C ALA A 45 2.43 -16.53 -6.05
N ALA A 46 2.07 -15.71 -7.03
CA ALA A 46 2.71 -15.79 -8.34
C ALA A 46 4.18 -15.42 -8.25
N VAL A 47 4.51 -14.42 -7.45
CA VAL A 47 5.90 -14.00 -7.28
C VAL A 47 6.70 -15.07 -6.55
N VAL A 48 6.15 -15.66 -5.52
CA VAL A 48 6.85 -16.70 -4.78
C VAL A 48 7.08 -17.91 -5.66
N LYS A 49 6.13 -18.22 -6.52
CA LYS A 49 6.24 -19.39 -7.35
C LYS A 49 7.27 -19.21 -8.45
N ASP A 50 7.41 -18.02 -8.99
CA ASP A 50 8.29 -17.79 -10.13
C ASP A 50 8.96 -16.43 -9.98
N PRO A 51 9.87 -16.27 -9.04
CA PRO A 51 10.46 -14.95 -8.79
C PRO A 51 11.25 -14.43 -9.98
N GLU A 52 11.81 -15.32 -10.80
CA GLU A 52 12.59 -14.83 -11.92
C GLU A 52 11.75 -14.09 -12.94
N ARG A 53 10.50 -14.45 -13.04
CA ARG A 53 9.63 -13.78 -13.97
C ARG A 53 9.43 -12.32 -13.61
N TYR A 54 9.59 -11.98 -12.34
CA TYR A 54 9.34 -10.64 -11.85
C TYR A 54 10.64 -9.94 -11.46
N SER A 55 11.77 -10.40 -11.96
CA SER A 55 13.05 -9.80 -11.63
C SER A 55 13.50 -8.80 -12.67
N ALA A 56 12.97 -8.86 -13.86
CA ALA A 56 13.46 -8.01 -14.95
C ALA A 56 12.83 -6.62 -14.94
N LYS A 57 11.62 -6.48 -14.42
CA LYS A 57 11.03 -5.16 -14.37
C LYS A 57 10.21 -5.00 -13.11
N ALA A 58 9.97 -3.77 -12.75
CA ALA A 58 9.29 -3.47 -11.51
C ALA A 58 7.84 -3.91 -11.56
N VAL A 59 7.37 -4.44 -10.46
CA VAL A 59 5.97 -4.83 -10.30
C VAL A 59 5.51 -4.37 -8.92
N ARG A 60 4.22 -4.47 -8.67
CA ARG A 60 3.64 -4.09 -7.39
C ARG A 60 3.08 -5.32 -6.71
N VAL A 61 3.31 -5.44 -5.42
CA VAL A 61 2.70 -6.50 -4.62
C VAL A 61 2.06 -5.86 -3.40
N GLU A 62 1.00 -6.47 -2.92
CA GLU A 62 0.26 -5.95 -1.78
C GLU A 62 -0.17 -7.11 -0.91
N GLY A 63 -0.28 -6.88 0.38
CA GLY A 63 -0.77 -7.91 1.28
C GLY A 63 -0.61 -7.50 2.72
N GLN A 64 -1.00 -8.41 3.60
CA GLN A 64 -0.82 -8.18 5.02
C GLN A 64 0.62 -8.40 5.40
N ASN A 65 1.09 -7.60 6.35
CA ASN A 65 2.44 -7.77 6.85
C ASN A 65 2.40 -8.86 7.93
N ALA A 66 2.93 -10.02 7.58
CA ALA A 66 2.99 -11.15 8.49
C ALA A 66 4.40 -11.42 8.99
N GLY A 67 5.33 -10.49 8.76
CA GLY A 67 6.70 -10.69 9.19
C GLY A 67 6.91 -10.29 10.63
N ALA A 68 8.12 -10.52 11.11
CA ALA A 68 8.52 -10.09 12.44
C ALA A 68 8.80 -8.59 12.41
N PRO A 69 8.84 -7.94 13.56
CA PRO A 69 9.16 -6.52 13.60
C PRO A 69 10.48 -6.24 12.90
N GLY A 70 10.48 -5.27 12.04
CA GLY A 70 11.67 -4.92 11.27
C GLY A 70 11.98 -5.84 10.12
N ARG A 71 11.20 -6.91 9.94
CA ARG A 71 11.39 -7.84 8.84
C ARG A 71 10.07 -8.08 8.16
N PRO A 72 9.58 -7.12 7.42
CA PRO A 72 8.25 -7.25 6.82
C PRO A 72 8.19 -8.35 5.78
N ALA A 73 7.04 -8.97 5.69
CA ALA A 73 6.78 -9.99 4.67
C ALA A 73 5.33 -9.90 4.29
N LEU A 74 5.07 -9.98 3.00
CA LEU A 74 3.70 -9.95 2.52
C LEU A 74 3.12 -11.34 2.55
N LYS A 75 1.91 -11.45 3.03
CA LYS A 75 1.23 -12.72 3.08
C LYS A 75 -0.05 -12.65 2.29
N GLU A 76 -0.27 -13.67 1.46
CA GLU A 76 -1.52 -13.82 0.75
C GLU A 76 -1.84 -15.28 0.77
N LYS A 77 -2.88 -15.67 1.49
CA LYS A 77 -3.21 -17.09 1.68
C LYS A 77 -1.99 -17.79 2.29
N ASP A 78 -1.46 -18.78 1.61
CA ASP A 78 -0.33 -19.50 2.14
C ASP A 78 1.01 -19.00 1.67
N ALA A 79 1.02 -18.03 0.78
CA ALA A 79 2.27 -17.53 0.22
C ALA A 79 2.80 -16.41 1.08
N VAL A 80 4.10 -16.43 1.34
CA VAL A 80 4.77 -15.42 2.14
C VAL A 80 5.96 -14.91 1.35
N LEU A 81 6.06 -13.60 1.20
CA LEU A 81 7.12 -13.00 0.40
C LEU A 81 7.82 -11.95 1.25
N PRO A 82 9.04 -12.24 1.71
CA PRO A 82 9.79 -11.23 2.46
C PRO A 82 10.06 -10.00 1.62
N VAL A 83 10.03 -8.84 2.25
CA VAL A 83 10.25 -7.58 1.57
C VAL A 83 11.46 -6.91 2.19
N VAL A 84 12.42 -6.52 1.37
CA VAL A 84 13.59 -5.81 1.84
C VAL A 84 13.76 -4.53 1.02
N SER A 85 14.43 -3.56 1.59
CA SER A 85 14.75 -2.35 0.87
C SER A 85 15.85 -2.62 -0.15
N ASP A 86 15.87 -1.84 -1.20
CA ASP A 86 16.95 -1.94 -2.20
C ASP A 86 18.20 -1.23 -1.72
N GLY A 87 18.22 -0.71 -0.51
CA GLY A 87 19.39 -0.03 0.02
C GLY A 87 19.31 1.47 -0.05
N SER A 88 18.36 2.02 -0.78
CA SER A 88 18.27 3.46 -0.91
C SER A 88 17.43 4.09 0.21
N PHE A 89 16.80 3.30 1.04
CA PHE A 89 16.01 3.80 2.15
C PHE A 89 15.96 2.73 3.23
N LYS A 90 15.44 3.09 4.39
CA LYS A 90 15.31 2.14 5.47
C LYS A 90 13.88 2.00 5.89
N LEU A 91 13.46 0.78 6.17
CA LEU A 91 12.16 0.54 6.76
C LEU A 91 12.24 0.64 8.27
N PRO A 92 11.18 1.06 8.94
CA PRO A 92 11.22 1.19 10.40
C PRO A 92 11.47 -0.15 11.05
N GLN A 93 12.30 -0.14 12.09
CA GLN A 93 12.59 -1.37 12.80
C GLN A 93 11.43 -1.86 13.63
N ASP A 94 10.51 -0.99 13.96
CA ASP A 94 9.34 -1.40 14.73
C ASP A 94 8.15 -1.74 13.85
N LEU A 95 8.37 -1.83 12.54
CA LEU A 95 7.27 -2.13 11.65
C LEU A 95 6.78 -3.55 11.88
N ALA A 96 5.54 -3.68 12.24
CA ALA A 96 4.92 -4.97 12.49
C ALA A 96 3.44 -4.87 12.18
N GLY A 97 2.88 -5.90 11.59
CA GLY A 97 1.46 -5.92 11.28
C GLY A 97 1.09 -4.94 10.19
N GLY A 98 -0.20 -4.74 10.01
CA GLY A 98 -0.71 -3.80 9.04
C GLY A 98 -0.72 -4.35 7.62
N PHE A 99 -0.83 -3.45 6.69
CA PHE A 99 -0.96 -3.78 5.28
C PHE A 99 0.14 -3.05 4.52
N LEU A 100 0.78 -3.74 3.59
CA LEU A 100 1.87 -3.15 2.82
C LEU A 100 1.56 -3.21 1.34
N ALA A 101 1.98 -2.18 0.63
CA ALA A 101 2.04 -2.20 -0.81
C ALA A 101 3.46 -1.84 -1.19
N ALA A 102 4.09 -2.63 -2.02
CA ALA A 102 5.49 -2.42 -2.37
C ALA A 102 5.67 -2.50 -3.88
N GLU A 103 6.53 -1.67 -4.39
CA GLU A 103 6.93 -1.74 -5.79
C GLU A 103 8.42 -1.99 -5.86
N GLY A 104 8.82 -2.85 -6.75
CA GLY A 104 10.22 -3.24 -6.89
C GLY A 104 10.33 -4.49 -7.73
N ARG A 105 11.33 -5.29 -7.44
CA ARG A 105 11.58 -6.51 -8.22
C ARG A 105 11.77 -7.68 -7.31
N ALA A 106 11.37 -8.84 -7.80
CA ALA A 106 11.55 -10.07 -7.04
C ALA A 106 12.88 -10.69 -7.38
N ARG A 107 13.39 -11.49 -6.45
CA ARG A 107 14.62 -12.23 -6.67
C ARG A 107 14.49 -13.61 -6.08
N PRO A 108 15.10 -14.60 -6.68
CA PRO A 108 15.13 -15.90 -6.05
C PRO A 108 15.93 -15.86 -4.75
N ALA A 109 15.50 -16.64 -3.79
CA ALA A 109 16.18 -16.74 -2.51
C ALA A 109 16.10 -18.18 -2.03
N GLU A 110 16.89 -18.50 -1.03
CA GLU A 110 16.88 -19.86 -0.53
C GLU A 110 15.51 -20.30 -0.05
N SER A 111 14.77 -19.38 0.50
CA SER A 111 13.44 -19.71 0.99
C SER A 111 12.37 -19.56 -0.09
N GLY A 112 12.77 -19.38 -1.31
CA GLY A 112 11.82 -19.20 -2.41
C GLY A 112 12.02 -17.89 -3.13
N ALA A 113 11.60 -16.80 -2.55
CA ALA A 113 11.71 -15.50 -3.19
C ALA A 113 11.84 -14.41 -2.15
N VAL A 114 12.44 -13.29 -2.56
CA VAL A 114 12.47 -12.09 -1.74
C VAL A 114 12.11 -10.93 -2.68
N PHE A 115 11.42 -9.94 -2.15
CA PHE A 115 11.03 -8.78 -2.94
C PHE A 115 11.90 -7.61 -2.54
N VAL A 116 12.64 -7.08 -3.51
CA VAL A 116 13.53 -5.95 -3.27
C VAL A 116 12.77 -4.70 -3.67
N ALA A 117 12.33 -3.95 -2.71
CA ALA A 117 11.44 -2.83 -2.92
C ALA A 117 12.20 -1.54 -3.14
N THR A 118 11.75 -0.73 -4.09
CA THR A 118 12.24 0.61 -4.26
C THR A 118 11.35 1.60 -3.52
N GLY A 119 10.13 1.21 -3.20
CA GLY A 119 9.22 2.02 -2.41
C GLY A 119 8.19 1.15 -1.74
N VAL A 120 7.77 1.53 -0.55
CA VAL A 120 6.81 0.77 0.24
C VAL A 120 5.83 1.74 0.88
N GLU A 121 4.56 1.41 0.78
CA GLU A 121 3.52 2.15 1.46
C GLU A 121 3.01 1.28 2.60
N VAL A 122 2.93 1.82 3.79
CA VAL A 122 2.54 1.08 4.97
C VAL A 122 1.25 1.64 5.52
N ARG A 123 0.28 0.78 5.78
CA ARG A 123 -0.94 1.17 6.47
C ARG A 123 -1.03 0.33 7.72
N ARG A 124 -0.74 0.94 8.83
CA ARG A 124 -0.63 0.18 10.07
C ARG A 124 -1.95 -0.36 10.56
N GLU A 125 -3.03 0.20 10.05
CA GLU A 125 -4.33 -0.25 10.47
C GLU A 125 -5.01 -1.16 9.50
N GLY A 126 -4.31 -1.63 8.51
CA GLY A 126 -4.88 -2.52 7.53
C GLY A 126 -5.22 -1.80 6.25
N PRO A 127 -5.83 -2.48 5.31
CA PRO A 127 -6.09 -1.89 4.00
C PRO A 127 -7.16 -0.83 4.08
N ALA A 128 -7.03 0.16 3.23
CA ALA A 128 -8.06 1.17 3.16
C ALA A 128 -9.30 0.55 2.56
N ARG A 129 -10.42 1.09 2.90
CA ARG A 129 -11.58 0.55 2.36
C ARG A 129 -12.26 1.43 1.48
#